data_7ec035e81eb67414b18ccf596b793ed3
#
_entry.id   7ec035e81eb67414b18ccf596b793ed3
#
_cell.length_a   1.000
_cell.length_b   1.000
_cell.length_c   1.000
_cell.angle_alpha   90.00
_cell.angle_beta   90.00
_cell.angle_gamma   90.00
#
_symmetry.space_group_name_H-M   'P 1'
#
loop_
_entity.id
_entity.type
_entity.pdbx_description
1 polymer ?
#
loop_
_entity_poly.entity_id
_entity_poly.type
_entity_poly.pdbx_seq_one_letter_code
_entity_poly.pdbx_strand_id
1 'polypeptide(L)'
;MTALANLKFVVAKRATAQTPTQQRRNKLSTKLFEQMQLARAQAEGRVFAPTKFKSVKDAETGERRSIETAKKVKQWWWKTADGKFNLSIRYGAKVIEISKGKNAIELSSVNELLPTLEIVKQAVEEGRLDAQIDAVSNKLRSGFKK
;
A
#
# COMPACT_ATOMS: atom_id res chain seq x y z
N MET A 1 48.21 4.48 5.52
CA MET A 1 47.21 4.92 4.57
C MET A 1 45.84 4.39 4.93
N THR A 2 44.89 5.19 4.92
CA THR A 2 43.54 4.80 5.37
C THR A 2 42.63 4.55 4.19
N ALA A 3 41.62 3.71 4.44
CA ALA A 3 40.58 3.44 3.45
C ALA A 3 39.79 4.70 3.09
N LEU A 4 39.86 5.74 3.91
CA LEU A 4 39.19 7.01 3.64
C LEU A 4 39.57 7.64 2.30
N ALA A 5 40.83 7.45 1.90
CA ALA A 5 41.31 8.00 0.61
C ALA A 5 40.57 7.40 -0.60
N ASN A 6 39.95 6.23 -0.43
CA ASN A 6 39.22 5.55 -1.51
C ASN A 6 37.78 5.99 -1.61
N LEU A 7 37.29 6.82 -0.65
CA LEU A 7 35.93 7.28 -0.63
C LEU A 7 35.80 8.62 -1.37
N LYS A 8 34.70 8.77 -2.05
CA LYS A 8 34.38 10.04 -2.72
C LYS A 8 33.56 10.90 -1.76
N PHE A 9 34.11 12.04 -1.36
CA PHE A 9 33.41 12.96 -0.48
C PHE A 9 32.69 14.02 -1.29
N VAL A 10 31.45 14.31 -0.94
CA VAL A 10 30.61 15.27 -1.64
C VAL A 10 29.88 16.15 -0.63
N VAL A 11 29.46 17.32 -1.12
CA VAL A 11 28.53 18.15 -0.35
C VAL A 11 27.13 17.69 -0.71
N ALA A 12 26.38 17.26 0.30
CA ALA A 12 25.05 16.73 0.07
C ALA A 12 24.11 17.16 1.18
N LYS A 13 22.87 17.34 0.83
CA LYS A 13 21.79 17.63 1.78
C LYS A 13 20.71 16.58 1.59
N ARG A 14 20.30 15.96 2.70
CA ARG A 14 19.24 14.96 2.66
C ARG A 14 17.92 15.62 2.30
N ALA A 15 17.21 15.05 1.34
CA ALA A 15 15.88 15.52 1.00
C ALA A 15 14.92 15.29 2.17
N THR A 16 14.23 16.32 2.61
CA THR A 16 13.34 16.25 3.76
C THR A 16 11.88 16.06 3.35
N ALA A 17 11.55 16.24 2.09
CA ALA A 17 10.19 16.09 1.58
C ALA A 17 10.20 15.37 0.24
N GLN A 18 9.22 14.49 0.06
CA GLN A 18 9.00 13.81 -1.21
C GLN A 18 7.99 14.61 -2.04
N THR A 19 8.08 14.46 -3.37
CA THR A 19 7.05 15.05 -4.24
C THR A 19 5.70 14.40 -4.00
N PRO A 20 4.58 15.09 -4.29
CA PRO A 20 3.26 14.49 -4.15
C PRO A 20 3.11 13.17 -4.93
N THR A 21 3.67 13.10 -6.13
CA THR A 21 3.66 11.88 -6.93
C THR A 21 4.38 10.74 -6.22
N GLN A 22 5.56 11.02 -5.65
CA GLN A 22 6.32 10.01 -4.92
C GLN A 22 5.59 9.54 -3.68
N GLN A 23 4.95 10.44 -2.97
CA GLN A 23 4.15 10.11 -1.78
C GLN A 23 2.99 9.19 -2.14
N ARG A 24 2.31 9.46 -3.25
CA ARG A 24 1.20 8.61 -3.72
C ARG A 24 1.68 7.22 -4.10
N ARG A 25 2.80 7.13 -4.82
CA ARG A 25 3.40 5.83 -5.18
C ARG A 25 3.74 5.03 -3.93
N ASN A 26 4.39 5.67 -2.96
CA ASN A 26 4.80 5.01 -1.73
C ASN A 26 3.61 4.55 -0.91
N LYS A 27 2.56 5.36 -0.83
CA LYS A 27 1.34 5.00 -0.12
C LYS A 27 0.71 3.74 -0.70
N LEU A 28 0.56 3.70 -2.02
CA LEU A 28 -0.03 2.54 -2.68
C LEU A 28 0.89 1.32 -2.62
N SER A 29 2.19 1.52 -2.83
CA SER A 29 3.17 0.44 -2.74
C SER A 29 3.15 -0.23 -1.36
N THR A 30 3.06 0.57 -0.30
CA THR A 30 2.96 0.06 1.07
C THR A 30 1.69 -0.78 1.26
N LYS A 31 0.57 -0.31 0.73
CA LYS A 31 -0.70 -1.06 0.82
C LYS A 31 -0.66 -2.36 0.02
N LEU A 32 -0.03 -2.33 -1.15
CA LEU A 32 0.17 -3.55 -1.94
C LEU A 32 1.04 -4.56 -1.20
N PHE A 33 2.08 -4.09 -0.53
CA PHE A 33 2.93 -4.96 0.28
C PHE A 33 2.13 -5.61 1.42
N GLU A 34 1.24 -4.86 2.08
CA GLU A 34 0.36 -5.42 3.10
C GLU A 34 -0.53 -6.52 2.52
N GLN A 35 -1.08 -6.32 1.31
CA GLN A 35 -1.90 -7.34 0.66
C GLN A 35 -1.08 -8.58 0.34
N MET A 36 0.17 -8.43 -0.07
CA MET A 36 1.07 -9.55 -0.32
C MET A 36 1.31 -10.35 0.96
N GLN A 37 1.55 -9.67 2.08
CA GLN A 37 1.76 -10.32 3.36
C GLN A 37 0.51 -11.05 3.83
N LEU A 38 -0.66 -10.44 3.63
CA LEU A 38 -1.94 -11.07 3.97
C LEU A 38 -2.14 -12.35 3.14
N ALA A 39 -1.86 -12.29 1.84
CA ALA A 39 -1.99 -13.46 0.95
C ALA A 39 -1.05 -14.58 1.38
N ARG A 40 0.19 -14.26 1.73
CA ARG A 40 1.15 -15.25 2.23
C ARG A 40 0.70 -15.88 3.52
N ALA A 41 0.19 -15.07 4.44
CA ALA A 41 -0.29 -15.56 5.72
C ALA A 41 -1.46 -16.53 5.52
N GLN A 42 -2.39 -16.21 4.65
CA GLN A 42 -3.52 -17.10 4.34
C GLN A 42 -3.05 -18.42 3.70
N ALA A 43 -2.08 -18.35 2.80
CA ALA A 43 -1.53 -19.55 2.15
C ALA A 43 -0.81 -20.46 3.16
N GLU A 44 -0.22 -19.87 4.19
CA GLU A 44 0.48 -20.62 5.26
C GLU A 44 -0.42 -20.96 6.44
N GLY A 45 -1.69 -20.54 6.41
CA GLY A 45 -2.61 -20.77 7.52
C GLY A 45 -2.36 -19.91 8.74
N ARG A 46 -1.63 -18.80 8.60
CA ARG A 46 -1.33 -17.86 9.68
C ARG A 46 -2.30 -16.71 9.67
N VAL A 47 -2.47 -16.08 10.82
CA VAL A 47 -3.22 -14.84 10.94
C VAL A 47 -2.26 -13.67 10.69
N PHE A 48 -2.64 -12.78 9.78
CA PHE A 48 -1.89 -11.55 9.52
C PHE A 48 -2.54 -10.41 10.31
N ALA A 49 -1.86 -9.96 11.34
CA ALA A 49 -2.33 -8.88 12.19
C ALA A 49 -1.12 -8.00 12.58
N PRO A 50 -0.66 -7.14 11.64
CA PRO A 50 0.48 -6.28 11.93
C PRO A 50 0.16 -5.34 13.09
N THR A 51 1.17 -5.06 13.88
CA THR A 51 1.05 -4.19 15.03
C THR A 51 1.04 -2.73 14.61
N LYS A 52 0.18 -1.94 15.23
CA LYS A 52 0.22 -0.49 15.11
C LYS A 52 0.10 0.13 16.50
N PHE A 53 0.63 1.33 16.64
CA PHE A 53 0.53 2.06 17.89
C PHE A 53 -0.62 3.05 17.81
N LYS A 54 -1.44 3.06 18.82
CA LYS A 54 -2.57 3.98 18.94
C LYS A 54 -2.36 4.87 20.15
N SER A 55 -2.55 6.17 19.97
CA SER A 55 -2.50 7.12 21.07
C SER A 55 -3.83 7.13 21.79
N VAL A 56 -3.79 6.84 23.10
CA VAL A 56 -4.97 6.81 23.94
C VAL A 56 -4.77 7.76 25.10
N LYS A 57 -5.77 8.57 25.40
CA LYS A 57 -5.74 9.47 26.54
C LYS A 57 -6.18 8.73 27.79
N ASP A 58 -5.36 8.83 28.84
CA ASP A 58 -5.70 8.26 30.15
C ASP A 58 -6.79 9.12 30.80
N ALA A 59 -7.91 8.50 31.16
CA ALA A 59 -9.04 9.22 31.75
C ALA A 59 -8.73 9.76 33.16
N GLU A 60 -7.80 9.15 33.87
CA GLU A 60 -7.45 9.56 35.24
C GLU A 60 -6.41 10.68 35.27
N THR A 61 -5.35 10.54 34.47
CA THR A 61 -4.24 11.49 34.49
C THR A 61 -4.27 12.52 33.39
N GLY A 62 -5.04 12.28 32.33
CA GLY A 62 -5.08 13.13 31.15
C GLY A 62 -3.87 12.97 30.24
N GLU A 63 -2.96 12.11 30.58
CA GLU A 63 -1.77 11.86 29.76
C GLU A 63 -2.12 10.95 28.60
N ARG A 64 -1.39 11.15 27.49
CA ARG A 64 -1.51 10.28 26.34
C ARG A 64 -0.50 9.17 26.40
N ARG A 65 -0.96 7.97 26.13
CA ARG A 65 -0.11 6.78 26.04
C ARG A 65 -0.19 6.21 24.66
N SER A 66 0.91 5.63 24.22
CA SER A 66 0.94 4.85 22.99
C SER A 66 0.71 3.39 23.37
N ILE A 67 -0.37 2.79 22.87
CA ILE A 67 -0.65 1.38 23.11
C ILE A 67 -0.52 0.60 21.81
N GLU A 68 -0.07 -0.64 21.93
CA GLU A 68 0.11 -1.54 20.83
C GLU A 68 -1.22 -2.25 20.53
N THR A 69 -1.71 -2.13 19.29
CA THR A 69 -2.94 -2.78 18.87
C THR A 69 -2.72 -3.53 17.57
N ALA A 70 -3.53 -4.55 17.33
CA ALA A 70 -3.50 -5.26 16.05
C ALA A 70 -4.24 -4.45 14.97
N LYS A 71 -3.60 -4.32 13.82
CA LYS A 71 -4.19 -3.66 12.67
C LYS A 71 -4.97 -4.68 11.85
N LYS A 72 -6.21 -4.38 11.54
CA LYS A 72 -7.03 -5.22 10.66
C LYS A 72 -6.82 -4.79 9.22
N VAL A 73 -6.36 -5.72 8.39
CA VAL A 73 -6.12 -5.48 6.97
C VAL A 73 -7.23 -6.17 6.18
N LYS A 74 -7.98 -5.39 5.39
CA LYS A 74 -9.03 -5.95 4.53
C LYS A 74 -8.41 -6.48 3.26
N GLN A 75 -8.78 -7.70 2.86
CA GLN A 75 -8.29 -8.26 1.62
C GLN A 75 -8.97 -7.61 0.41
N TRP A 76 -8.20 -7.41 -0.66
CA TRP A 76 -8.65 -6.75 -1.87
C TRP A 76 -9.14 -7.72 -2.93
N TRP A 77 -9.15 -9.01 -2.65
CA TRP A 77 -9.55 -10.03 -3.61
C TRP A 77 -10.72 -10.83 -3.06
N TRP A 78 -11.49 -11.41 -3.96
CA TRP A 78 -12.63 -12.24 -3.58
C TRP A 78 -12.82 -13.36 -4.61
N LYS A 79 -13.46 -14.44 -4.17
CA LYS A 79 -13.79 -15.57 -5.03
C LYS A 79 -15.10 -15.28 -5.74
N THR A 80 -15.14 -15.55 -7.05
CA THR A 80 -16.35 -15.39 -7.85
C THR A 80 -17.16 -16.69 -7.86
N ALA A 81 -18.41 -16.60 -8.35
CA ALA A 81 -19.31 -17.75 -8.40
C ALA A 81 -18.79 -18.86 -9.31
N ASP A 82 -17.99 -18.53 -10.31
CA ASP A 82 -17.42 -19.50 -11.25
C ASP A 82 -16.08 -20.10 -10.78
N GLY A 83 -15.69 -19.82 -9.53
CA GLY A 83 -14.47 -20.38 -8.94
C GLY A 83 -13.19 -19.59 -9.23
N LYS A 84 -13.30 -18.49 -9.93
CA LYS A 84 -12.15 -17.59 -10.18
C LYS A 84 -12.04 -16.57 -9.08
N PHE A 85 -10.98 -15.76 -9.13
CA PHE A 85 -10.75 -14.68 -8.17
C PHE A 85 -10.67 -13.35 -8.90
N ASN A 86 -11.20 -12.30 -8.28
CA ASN A 86 -11.02 -10.92 -8.74
C ASN A 86 -10.22 -10.16 -7.71
N LEU A 87 -9.27 -9.35 -8.19
CA LEU A 87 -8.44 -8.49 -7.36
C LEU A 87 -8.69 -7.05 -7.77
N SER A 88 -9.09 -6.21 -6.81
CA SER A 88 -9.21 -4.76 -7.04
C SER A 88 -8.06 -4.04 -6.35
N ILE A 89 -7.52 -3.03 -7.01
CA ILE A 89 -6.45 -2.20 -6.45
C ILE A 89 -7.09 -0.93 -5.95
N ARG A 90 -6.84 -0.62 -4.68
CA ARG A 90 -7.46 0.53 -4.02
C ARG A 90 -6.45 1.59 -3.64
N TYR A 91 -6.88 2.83 -3.77
CA TYR A 91 -6.16 3.98 -3.23
C TYR A 91 -7.09 4.68 -2.24
N GLY A 92 -6.78 4.56 -0.95
CA GLY A 92 -7.71 4.98 0.09
C GLY A 92 -9.00 4.17 0.03
N ALA A 93 -10.13 4.84 0.02
CA ALA A 93 -11.45 4.19 -0.05
C ALA A 93 -11.93 3.91 -1.47
N LYS A 94 -11.17 4.33 -2.49
CA LYS A 94 -11.59 4.23 -3.89
C LYS A 94 -10.86 3.12 -4.62
N VAL A 95 -11.56 2.47 -5.55
CA VAL A 95 -10.95 1.47 -6.44
C VAL A 95 -10.34 2.17 -7.64
N ILE A 96 -9.13 1.76 -8.00
CA ILE A 96 -8.41 2.30 -9.17
C ILE A 96 -8.86 1.54 -10.42
N GLU A 97 -9.21 2.28 -11.48
CA GLU A 97 -9.40 1.68 -12.80
C GLU A 97 -8.02 1.48 -13.44
N ILE A 98 -7.53 0.26 -13.44
CA ILE A 98 -6.22 -0.06 -14.01
C ILE A 98 -6.24 0.10 -15.51
N SER A 99 -7.35 -0.30 -16.13
CA SER A 99 -7.61 -0.08 -17.54
C SER A 99 -8.98 0.58 -17.67
N LYS A 100 -9.18 1.40 -18.68
CA LYS A 100 -10.42 2.16 -18.83
C LYS A 100 -11.65 1.25 -18.74
N GLY A 101 -12.55 1.57 -17.81
CA GLY A 101 -13.77 0.80 -17.57
C GLY A 101 -13.56 -0.51 -16.83
N LYS A 102 -12.34 -0.81 -16.41
CA LYS A 102 -12.01 -2.08 -15.71
C LYS A 102 -11.40 -1.82 -14.35
N ASN A 103 -12.09 -2.26 -13.32
CA ASN A 103 -11.74 -1.98 -11.93
C ASN A 103 -11.23 -3.22 -11.17
N ALA A 104 -11.00 -4.33 -11.86
CA ALA A 104 -10.51 -5.56 -11.22
C ALA A 104 -9.66 -6.36 -12.19
N ILE A 105 -8.79 -7.17 -11.60
CA ILE A 105 -7.94 -8.11 -12.32
C ILE A 105 -8.49 -9.51 -12.06
N GLU A 106 -8.77 -10.27 -13.12
CA GLU A 106 -9.25 -11.63 -13.00
C GLU A 106 -8.08 -12.60 -12.83
N LEU A 107 -8.20 -13.51 -11.86
CA LEU A 107 -7.21 -14.55 -11.58
C LEU A 107 -7.88 -15.90 -11.69
N SER A 108 -7.19 -16.85 -12.30
CA SER A 108 -7.71 -18.22 -12.45
C SER A 108 -7.70 -18.97 -11.12
N SER A 109 -6.74 -18.68 -10.25
CA SER A 109 -6.61 -19.33 -8.96
C SER A 109 -5.93 -18.40 -7.95
N VAL A 110 -6.01 -18.75 -6.67
CA VAL A 110 -5.35 -17.99 -5.60
C VAL A 110 -3.82 -18.02 -5.75
N ASN A 111 -3.28 -19.02 -6.44
CA ASN A 111 -1.83 -19.12 -6.66
C ASN A 111 -1.29 -18.00 -7.55
N GLU A 112 -2.14 -17.37 -8.35
CA GLU A 112 -1.76 -16.24 -9.19
C GLU A 112 -1.75 -14.89 -8.43
N LEU A 113 -2.29 -14.87 -7.21
CA LEU A 113 -2.48 -13.64 -6.45
C LEU A 113 -1.16 -12.94 -6.13
N LEU A 114 -0.22 -13.66 -5.51
CA LEU A 114 1.08 -13.08 -5.13
C LEU A 114 1.87 -12.57 -6.34
N PRO A 115 2.03 -13.33 -7.42
CA PRO A 115 2.72 -12.82 -8.61
C PRO A 115 2.03 -11.58 -9.20
N THR A 116 0.71 -11.55 -9.22
CA THR A 116 -0.05 -10.40 -9.74
C THR A 116 0.14 -9.17 -8.87
N LEU A 117 0.07 -9.32 -7.55
CA LEU A 117 0.31 -8.21 -6.62
C LEU A 117 1.73 -7.66 -6.79
N GLU A 118 2.71 -8.52 -6.98
CA GLU A 118 4.09 -8.12 -7.20
C GLU A 118 4.25 -7.32 -8.48
N ILE A 119 3.62 -7.74 -9.56
CA ILE A 119 3.63 -7.04 -10.85
C ILE A 119 3.02 -5.65 -10.70
N VAL A 120 1.87 -5.54 -10.02
CA VAL A 120 1.19 -4.26 -9.81
C VAL A 120 2.05 -3.34 -8.94
N LYS A 121 2.64 -3.88 -7.88
CA LYS A 121 3.53 -3.11 -6.99
C LYS A 121 4.70 -2.53 -7.76
N GLN A 122 5.34 -3.34 -8.59
CA GLN A 122 6.45 -2.89 -9.41
C GLN A 122 6.01 -1.80 -10.39
N ALA A 123 4.86 -1.96 -11.02
CA ALA A 123 4.32 -0.97 -11.94
C ALA A 123 4.06 0.38 -11.23
N VAL A 124 3.56 0.34 -9.99
CA VAL A 124 3.34 1.54 -9.19
C VAL A 124 4.68 2.23 -8.91
N GLU A 125 5.68 1.48 -8.50
CA GLU A 125 7.00 2.03 -8.17
C GLU A 125 7.69 2.63 -9.40
N GLU A 126 7.46 2.07 -10.58
CA GLU A 126 7.99 2.58 -11.85
C GLU A 126 7.20 3.76 -12.41
N GLY A 127 6.07 4.11 -11.78
CA GLY A 127 5.25 5.24 -12.20
C GLY A 127 4.26 4.93 -13.31
N ARG A 128 4.05 3.68 -13.65
CA ARG A 128 3.15 3.28 -14.75
C ARG A 128 1.68 3.47 -14.43
N LEU A 129 1.33 3.60 -13.16
CA LEU A 129 -0.05 3.81 -12.71
C LEU A 129 -0.30 5.23 -12.19
N ASP A 130 0.64 6.16 -12.40
CA ASP A 130 0.52 7.52 -11.88
C ASP A 130 -0.76 8.21 -12.33
N ALA A 131 -1.14 8.08 -13.60
CA ALA A 131 -2.35 8.70 -14.14
C ALA A 131 -3.60 8.16 -13.44
N GLN A 132 -3.66 6.86 -13.21
CA GLN A 132 -4.77 6.21 -12.54
C GLN A 132 -4.85 6.61 -11.07
N ILE A 133 -3.70 6.71 -10.41
CA ILE A 133 -3.62 7.15 -9.01
C ILE A 133 -4.06 8.62 -8.91
N ASP A 134 -3.59 9.47 -9.80
CA ASP A 134 -3.95 10.89 -9.81
C ASP A 134 -5.46 11.08 -10.01
N ALA A 135 -6.06 10.30 -10.90
CA ALA A 135 -7.50 10.37 -11.15
C ALA A 135 -8.30 10.07 -9.88
N VAL A 136 -7.91 9.03 -9.14
CA VAL A 136 -8.56 8.65 -7.87
C VAL A 136 -8.29 9.69 -6.80
N SER A 137 -7.05 10.16 -6.69
CA SER A 137 -6.66 11.16 -5.71
C SER A 137 -7.45 12.46 -5.90
N ASN A 138 -7.65 12.88 -7.15
CA ASN A 138 -8.43 14.08 -7.46
C ASN A 138 -9.91 13.90 -7.09
N LYS A 139 -10.48 12.72 -7.35
CA LYS A 139 -11.86 12.42 -6.95
C LYS A 139 -12.03 12.47 -5.44
N LEU A 140 -11.06 11.97 -4.68
CA LEU A 140 -11.10 12.02 -3.22
C LEU A 140 -11.05 13.46 -2.72
N ARG A 141 -10.19 14.30 -3.31
CA ARG A 141 -10.11 15.72 -2.95
C ARG A 141 -11.40 16.45 -3.25
N SER A 142 -12.00 16.19 -4.40
CA SER A 142 -13.27 16.80 -4.79
C SER A 142 -14.38 16.45 -3.83
N GLY A 143 -14.36 15.25 -3.27
CA GLY A 143 -15.34 14.81 -2.27
C GLY A 143 -15.25 15.58 -0.96
N PHE A 144 -14.09 16.14 -0.63
CA PHE A 144 -13.89 16.91 0.61
C PHE A 144 -14.14 18.41 0.43
N LYS A 145 -14.16 18.89 -0.81
CA LYS A 145 -14.48 20.30 -1.11
C LYS A 145 -15.99 20.42 -1.34
N LYS A 146 -16.64 21.02 -0.44
CA LYS A 146 -18.06 21.37 -0.57
C LYS A 146 -18.24 22.87 -0.54
#